data_706b1a42e6e5a19640f854473f4b4719
#
_entry.id   706b1a42e6e5a19640f854473f4b4719
#
_cell.length_a   1.000
_cell.length_b   1.000
_cell.length_c   1.000
_cell.angle_alpha   90.00
_cell.angle_beta   90.00
_cell.angle_gamma   90.00
#
_symmetry.space_group_name_H-M   'P 1'
#
loop_
_entity.id
_entity.type
_entity.pdbx_description
1 polymer ?
#
loop_
_entity_poly.entity_id
_entity_poly.type
_entity_poly.pdbx_seq_one_letter_code
_entity_poly.pdbx_strand_id
1 'polypeptide(L)'
;MVGLVVTALRAATDAGPNFVVVMAEAQGWPNTSVMMDDRLPASKSAIFRTPAIERLAREGMRFASGYALSPRCTPSRAALFTGISPAALRMTYVGIGREGGPVRTALIPPEPVLEMPTGVTTVAEILKGAGYTTAHFGKWHVGRTDPARHGFDESDGATNNGGPDNVASPNPQQAYGMTERGIAFMTRAQKAGKPFYLQLSHYPNQERKEGAGGGRDRDTVRADADEIDKTVMQLLGAIDALGLSGKTYVIYTADHGGQGRNGNAPLTGGKGAVTEGGLRVPFLIRGPGIAGNVCSRVPVTACDVLPTIAELAGVKSALPAAVEGGSLAAVLRDPTGRGAVARPREELVFHFPHYDLGNGGPATAILLGGYKLVRNYEKKTQRLFDLEKDPSEERDLATKLPEKAAELDARLTAYLKAVTAQMAQPNPHYDPSKSDDPSADERRGGKSGKQGKQRESRSNLATP
;
A
#
# COMPACT_ATOMS: atom_id res chain seq x y z
N MET A 1 -37.48 58.02 -2.90
CA MET A 1 -36.18 57.37 -3.21
C MET A 1 -36.22 55.98 -2.61
N VAL A 2 -36.44 54.98 -3.42
CA VAL A 2 -36.41 53.52 -3.01
C VAL A 2 -35.06 53.01 -3.35
N GLY A 3 -34.25 52.70 -2.29
CA GLY A 3 -32.93 52.14 -2.47
C GLY A 3 -33.01 50.65 -2.86
N LEU A 4 -32.60 50.31 -4.07
CA LEU A 4 -32.35 48.90 -4.47
C LEU A 4 -31.14 48.37 -3.71
N VAL A 5 -31.37 47.45 -2.78
CA VAL A 5 -30.32 46.61 -2.22
C VAL A 5 -30.02 45.50 -3.24
N VAL A 6 -28.96 45.68 -4.01
CA VAL A 6 -28.40 44.63 -4.87
C VAL A 6 -27.61 43.69 -3.96
N THR A 7 -28.23 42.62 -3.52
CA THR A 7 -27.53 41.48 -2.94
C THR A 7 -26.72 40.78 -4.04
N ALA A 8 -25.41 41.03 -4.11
CA ALA A 8 -24.52 40.29 -4.96
C ALA A 8 -24.56 38.83 -4.52
N LEU A 9 -25.25 37.96 -5.25
CA LEU A 9 -25.05 36.54 -5.20
C LEU A 9 -23.57 36.29 -5.62
N ARG A 10 -22.72 36.11 -4.64
CA ARG A 10 -21.35 35.58 -4.87
C ARG A 10 -21.56 34.19 -5.49
N ALA A 11 -21.28 34.06 -6.79
CA ALA A 11 -21.21 32.76 -7.43
C ALA A 11 -20.32 31.90 -6.56
N ALA A 12 -20.86 30.84 -6.02
CA ALA A 12 -20.05 29.80 -5.36
C ALA A 12 -19.09 29.34 -6.43
N THR A 13 -17.80 29.68 -6.30
CA THR A 13 -16.75 29.09 -7.09
C THR A 13 -16.88 27.60 -6.85
N ASP A 14 -17.07 26.85 -7.92
CA ASP A 14 -17.31 25.40 -7.87
C ASP A 14 -16.11 24.79 -7.15
N ALA A 15 -16.27 24.52 -5.83
CA ALA A 15 -15.23 23.95 -5.02
C ALA A 15 -14.93 22.57 -5.61
N GLY A 16 -13.68 22.31 -5.96
CA GLY A 16 -13.24 21.06 -6.59
C GLY A 16 -13.76 19.81 -5.87
N PRO A 17 -13.65 18.63 -6.47
CA PRO A 17 -14.13 17.38 -5.88
C PRO A 17 -13.38 17.03 -4.59
N ASN A 18 -14.01 16.27 -3.72
CA ASN A 18 -13.38 15.73 -2.54
C ASN A 18 -12.66 14.41 -2.86
N PHE A 19 -11.66 14.07 -2.06
CA PHE A 19 -10.93 12.82 -2.17
C PHE A 19 -10.87 12.10 -0.82
N VAL A 20 -11.20 10.82 -0.85
CA VAL A 20 -11.04 9.89 0.27
C VAL A 20 -10.20 8.72 -0.20
N VAL A 21 -9.07 8.48 0.46
CA VAL A 21 -8.20 7.34 0.18
C VAL A 21 -8.24 6.42 1.39
N VAL A 22 -8.60 5.16 1.18
CA VAL A 22 -8.58 4.10 2.20
C VAL A 22 -7.48 3.13 1.85
N MET A 23 -6.49 3.03 2.72
CA MET A 23 -5.39 2.07 2.58
C MET A 23 -5.53 0.98 3.64
N ALA A 24 -5.93 -0.22 3.19
CA ALA A 24 -5.97 -1.39 4.04
C ALA A 24 -4.56 -1.89 4.37
N GLU A 25 -4.40 -2.52 5.53
CA GLU A 25 -3.13 -3.13 5.96
C GLU A 25 -3.07 -4.59 5.55
N ALA A 26 -2.07 -4.97 4.77
CA ALA A 26 -1.76 -6.35 4.40
C ALA A 26 -2.95 -7.14 3.82
N GLN A 27 -3.77 -6.51 2.99
CA GLN A 27 -4.88 -7.17 2.34
C GLN A 27 -4.48 -7.73 0.97
N GLY A 28 -4.50 -9.05 0.86
CA GLY A 28 -4.25 -9.72 -0.42
C GLY A 28 -5.30 -9.42 -1.47
N TRP A 29 -4.89 -9.41 -2.73
CA TRP A 29 -5.76 -9.20 -3.88
C TRP A 29 -7.04 -10.06 -3.90
N PRO A 30 -7.01 -11.38 -3.59
CA PRO A 30 -8.21 -12.21 -3.57
C PRO A 30 -8.99 -12.13 -2.24
N ASN A 31 -8.57 -11.31 -1.27
CA ASN A 31 -9.16 -11.28 0.08
C ASN A 31 -10.38 -10.34 0.15
N THR A 32 -11.22 -10.38 -0.88
CA THR A 32 -12.50 -9.69 -0.97
C THR A 32 -13.56 -10.59 -1.55
N SER A 33 -14.85 -10.28 -1.37
CA SER A 33 -15.95 -10.93 -2.07
C SER A 33 -16.19 -10.38 -3.49
N VAL A 34 -15.35 -9.47 -3.96
CA VAL A 34 -15.36 -8.95 -5.34
C VAL A 34 -14.49 -9.82 -6.23
N MET A 35 -14.97 -10.17 -7.41
CA MET A 35 -14.15 -10.76 -8.46
C MET A 35 -13.27 -9.67 -9.06
N MET A 36 -12.01 -9.59 -8.60
CA MET A 36 -11.08 -8.52 -9.00
C MET A 36 -10.68 -8.59 -10.48
N ASP A 37 -10.61 -9.77 -11.06
CA ASP A 37 -10.49 -9.99 -12.52
C ASP A 37 -11.65 -10.87 -12.99
N ASP A 38 -12.48 -10.37 -13.89
CA ASP A 38 -13.65 -11.06 -14.44
C ASP A 38 -13.28 -12.29 -15.30
N ARG A 39 -12.01 -12.45 -15.70
CA ARG A 39 -11.49 -13.64 -16.39
C ARG A 39 -10.95 -14.71 -15.42
N LEU A 40 -10.78 -14.38 -14.14
CA LEU A 40 -10.20 -15.28 -13.15
C LEU A 40 -11.14 -15.44 -11.94
N PRO A 41 -12.02 -16.44 -11.92
CA PRO A 41 -12.94 -16.67 -10.80
C PRO A 41 -12.26 -16.79 -9.45
N ALA A 42 -11.03 -17.33 -9.39
CA ALA A 42 -10.23 -17.42 -8.17
C ALA A 42 -9.72 -16.05 -7.63
N SER A 43 -9.97 -14.94 -8.35
CA SER A 43 -9.73 -13.58 -7.87
C SER A 43 -10.78 -13.12 -6.84
N LYS A 44 -11.83 -13.91 -6.63
CA LYS A 44 -12.87 -13.72 -5.62
C LYS A 44 -12.70 -14.73 -4.50
N SER A 45 -12.71 -14.27 -3.27
CA SER A 45 -12.70 -15.18 -2.13
C SER A 45 -14.04 -15.91 -1.96
N ALA A 46 -13.97 -17.18 -1.56
CA ALA A 46 -15.15 -17.94 -1.14
C ALA A 46 -15.56 -17.67 0.32
N ILE A 47 -14.64 -17.12 1.14
CA ILE A 47 -14.82 -16.99 2.61
C ILE A 47 -15.00 -15.56 3.08
N PHE A 48 -14.41 -14.57 2.40
CA PHE A 48 -14.54 -13.15 2.76
C PHE A 48 -15.93 -12.62 2.42
N ARG A 49 -16.43 -11.70 3.25
CA ARG A 49 -17.67 -10.98 3.06
C ARG A 49 -17.38 -9.49 3.16
N THR A 50 -17.30 -8.82 2.01
CA THR A 50 -16.90 -7.42 1.92
C THR A 50 -17.94 -6.59 1.16
N PRO A 51 -19.16 -6.40 1.71
CA PRO A 51 -20.25 -5.70 1.03
C PRO A 51 -19.96 -4.24 0.71
N ALA A 52 -19.10 -3.57 1.50
CA ALA A 52 -18.67 -2.20 1.18
C ALA A 52 -17.76 -2.17 -0.05
N ILE A 53 -16.84 -3.11 -0.17
CA ILE A 53 -15.97 -3.23 -1.35
C ILE A 53 -16.78 -3.65 -2.58
N GLU A 54 -17.79 -4.54 -2.42
CA GLU A 54 -18.75 -4.85 -3.48
C GLU A 54 -19.50 -3.58 -3.94
N ARG A 55 -19.90 -2.72 -3.00
CA ARG A 55 -20.53 -1.44 -3.30
C ARG A 55 -19.58 -0.54 -4.11
N LEU A 56 -18.32 -0.40 -3.68
CA LEU A 56 -17.30 0.36 -4.43
C LEU A 56 -17.12 -0.17 -5.86
N ALA A 57 -17.06 -1.50 -6.04
CA ALA A 57 -16.92 -2.12 -7.36
C ALA A 57 -18.16 -1.89 -8.24
N ARG A 58 -19.36 -1.95 -7.66
CA ARG A 58 -20.62 -1.72 -8.38
C ARG A 58 -20.79 -0.24 -8.77
N GLU A 59 -20.36 0.69 -7.92
CA GLU A 59 -20.50 2.13 -8.14
C GLU A 59 -19.29 2.76 -8.84
N GLY A 60 -18.25 2.00 -9.15
CA GLY A 60 -17.02 2.50 -9.73
C GLY A 60 -16.26 1.46 -10.57
N MET A 61 -14.96 1.67 -10.67
CA MET A 61 -14.03 0.86 -11.44
C MET A 61 -13.10 0.08 -10.51
N ARG A 62 -12.97 -1.23 -10.75
CA ARG A 62 -11.95 -2.08 -10.13
C ARG A 62 -10.83 -2.34 -11.12
N PHE A 63 -9.61 -2.46 -10.64
CA PHE A 63 -8.43 -2.73 -11.46
C PHE A 63 -7.95 -4.17 -11.20
N ALA A 64 -7.98 -4.99 -12.25
CA ALA A 64 -7.51 -6.38 -12.17
C ALA A 64 -6.01 -6.46 -11.85
N SER A 65 -5.25 -5.43 -12.26
CA SER A 65 -3.79 -5.33 -12.08
C SER A 65 -3.43 -4.10 -11.25
N GLY A 66 -3.94 -4.03 -10.00
CA GLY A 66 -3.58 -3.00 -9.03
C GLY A 66 -2.38 -3.42 -8.19
N TYR A 67 -1.38 -2.54 -8.04
CA TYR A 67 -0.13 -2.87 -7.37
C TYR A 67 0.24 -1.89 -6.27
N ALA A 68 0.62 -2.44 -5.11
CA ALA A 68 1.53 -1.77 -4.19
C ALA A 68 2.94 -1.76 -4.78
N LEU A 69 3.72 -0.69 -4.58
CA LEU A 69 5.06 -0.59 -5.16
C LEU A 69 6.15 -1.30 -4.37
N SER A 70 5.81 -1.85 -3.23
CA SER A 70 6.69 -2.68 -2.42
C SER A 70 5.88 -3.75 -1.69
N PRO A 71 6.48 -4.90 -1.36
CA PRO A 71 5.81 -5.88 -0.53
C PRO A 71 5.86 -5.54 0.97
N ARG A 72 6.11 -4.26 1.32
CA ARG A 72 6.20 -3.75 2.71
C ARG A 72 5.55 -2.38 2.88
N CYS A 73 5.10 -2.13 4.12
CA CYS A 73 4.28 -0.98 4.51
C CYS A 73 4.93 0.39 4.19
N THR A 74 6.07 0.69 4.83
CA THR A 74 6.74 2.01 4.72
C THR A 74 7.01 2.41 3.28
N PRO A 75 7.64 1.57 2.44
CA PRO A 75 7.91 1.93 1.04
C PRO A 75 6.63 2.17 0.24
N SER A 76 5.59 1.34 0.41
CA SER A 76 4.33 1.50 -0.34
C SER A 76 3.56 2.75 0.09
N ARG A 77 3.58 3.09 1.39
CA ARG A 77 2.95 4.31 1.91
C ARG A 77 3.65 5.56 1.39
N ALA A 78 4.99 5.59 1.44
CA ALA A 78 5.77 6.69 0.89
C ALA A 78 5.48 6.88 -0.62
N ALA A 79 5.40 5.80 -1.39
CA ALA A 79 5.08 5.85 -2.81
C ALA A 79 3.68 6.42 -3.08
N LEU A 80 2.68 6.07 -2.27
CA LEU A 80 1.32 6.61 -2.41
C LEU A 80 1.28 8.11 -2.13
N PHE A 81 1.97 8.57 -1.07
CA PHE A 81 1.96 9.99 -0.71
C PHE A 81 2.70 10.87 -1.71
N THR A 82 3.76 10.36 -2.34
CA THR A 82 4.71 11.18 -3.11
C THR A 82 4.63 10.97 -4.63
N GLY A 83 4.04 9.85 -5.08
CA GLY A 83 4.08 9.45 -6.48
C GLY A 83 5.46 9.01 -6.95
N ILE A 84 6.41 8.75 -6.03
CA ILE A 84 7.80 8.39 -6.30
C ILE A 84 8.05 6.95 -5.84
N SER A 85 8.79 6.17 -6.62
CA SER A 85 9.07 4.78 -6.28
C SER A 85 9.92 4.63 -5.01
N PRO A 86 9.79 3.51 -4.29
CA PRO A 86 10.66 3.18 -3.16
C PRO A 86 12.14 3.15 -3.52
N ALA A 87 12.48 2.75 -4.76
CA ALA A 87 13.85 2.74 -5.26
C ALA A 87 14.45 4.13 -5.35
N ALA A 88 13.71 5.09 -5.91
CA ALA A 88 14.13 6.49 -6.04
C ALA A 88 14.15 7.21 -4.69
N LEU A 89 13.19 6.94 -3.79
CA LEU A 89 13.15 7.47 -2.42
C LEU A 89 14.21 6.84 -1.51
N ARG A 90 14.79 5.70 -1.90
CA ARG A 90 15.64 4.85 -1.03
C ARG A 90 14.94 4.40 0.26
N MET A 91 13.61 4.49 0.29
CA MET A 91 12.75 3.99 1.36
C MET A 91 12.31 2.58 1.00
N THR A 92 13.20 1.61 1.12
CA THR A 92 13.01 0.27 0.58
C THR A 92 12.63 -0.78 1.63
N TYR A 93 12.66 -0.41 2.94
CA TYR A 93 12.28 -1.30 4.04
C TYR A 93 11.61 -0.55 5.20
N VAL A 94 11.10 -1.29 6.17
CA VAL A 94 10.32 -0.78 7.32
C VAL A 94 11.16 -0.43 8.56
N GLY A 95 12.45 -0.68 8.52
CA GLY A 95 13.39 -0.48 9.62
C GLY A 95 14.81 -0.81 9.19
N ILE A 96 15.76 -0.78 10.11
CA ILE A 96 17.06 -1.39 9.89
C ILE A 96 16.80 -2.87 9.69
N GLY A 97 17.18 -3.40 8.52
CA GLY A 97 16.86 -4.77 8.12
C GLY A 97 17.23 -5.79 9.20
N ARG A 98 16.53 -6.91 9.25
CA ARG A 98 17.03 -8.05 10.04
C ARG A 98 18.39 -8.41 9.45
N GLU A 99 19.43 -8.03 10.16
CA GLU A 99 20.74 -8.62 9.97
C GLU A 99 20.58 -10.12 10.27
N GLY A 100 20.46 -10.91 9.24
CA GLY A 100 20.93 -12.28 9.32
C GLY A 100 22.38 -12.10 9.75
N GLY A 101 22.80 -12.61 10.92
CA GLY A 101 24.11 -12.31 11.49
C GLY A 101 25.22 -12.36 10.42
N PRO A 102 26.33 -11.66 10.60
CA PRO A 102 27.30 -11.32 9.54
C PRO A 102 27.87 -12.51 8.75
N VAL A 103 27.53 -13.72 9.12
CA VAL A 103 28.01 -14.96 8.47
C VAL A 103 26.89 -15.74 7.74
N ARG A 104 25.62 -15.35 7.85
CA ARG A 104 24.48 -16.20 7.43
C ARG A 104 23.89 -15.86 6.07
N THR A 105 24.07 -14.66 5.55
CA THR A 105 23.50 -14.23 4.27
C THR A 105 24.61 -13.88 3.28
N ALA A 106 24.45 -14.32 2.03
CA ALA A 106 25.43 -14.08 0.98
C ALA A 106 25.53 -12.59 0.57
N LEU A 107 24.52 -11.82 0.87
CA LEU A 107 24.47 -10.39 0.58
C LEU A 107 24.21 -9.58 1.86
N ILE A 108 24.70 -8.35 1.89
CA ILE A 108 24.38 -7.33 2.89
C ILE A 108 23.33 -6.40 2.26
N PRO A 109 22.12 -6.33 2.81
CA PRO A 109 21.11 -5.36 2.36
C PRO A 109 21.59 -3.92 2.54
N PRO A 110 21.14 -2.96 1.70
CA PRO A 110 21.44 -1.57 1.92
C PRO A 110 20.69 -1.03 3.15
N GLU A 111 21.24 0.00 3.77
CA GLU A 111 20.50 0.78 4.78
C GLU A 111 19.41 1.61 4.11
N PRO A 112 18.12 1.37 4.44
CA PRO A 112 17.04 2.16 3.86
C PRO A 112 16.95 3.54 4.52
N VAL A 113 16.45 4.52 3.78
CA VAL A 113 15.98 5.78 4.37
C VAL A 113 14.71 5.47 5.18
N LEU A 114 14.74 5.77 6.48
CA LEU A 114 13.65 5.43 7.41
C LEU A 114 12.68 6.60 7.66
N GLU A 115 13.04 7.79 7.20
CA GLU A 115 12.29 9.03 7.39
C GLU A 115 11.91 9.60 6.02
N MET A 116 10.62 9.83 5.77
CA MET A 116 10.20 10.52 4.56
C MET A 116 10.74 11.96 4.57
N PRO A 117 11.56 12.34 3.57
CA PRO A 117 12.19 13.66 3.58
C PRO A 117 11.13 14.77 3.44
N THR A 118 11.21 15.81 4.30
CA THR A 118 10.31 16.97 4.23
C THR A 118 10.47 17.82 2.97
N GLY A 119 11.53 17.60 2.18
CA GLY A 119 11.73 18.24 0.88
C GLY A 119 11.05 17.51 -0.29
N VAL A 120 10.40 16.36 -0.03
CA VAL A 120 9.64 15.62 -1.05
C VAL A 120 8.18 16.01 -0.94
N THR A 121 7.64 16.56 -2.03
CA THR A 121 6.26 17.04 -2.09
C THR A 121 5.27 15.87 -2.05
N THR A 122 4.27 15.97 -1.19
CA THR A 122 3.19 14.99 -1.03
C THR A 122 1.91 15.42 -1.74
N VAL A 123 0.98 14.48 -1.92
CA VAL A 123 -0.38 14.76 -2.41
C VAL A 123 -1.11 15.77 -1.52
N ALA A 124 -0.90 15.72 -0.19
CA ALA A 124 -1.53 16.63 0.75
C ALA A 124 -1.00 18.08 0.57
N GLU A 125 0.30 18.26 0.38
CA GLU A 125 0.89 19.59 0.12
C GLU A 125 0.39 20.19 -1.20
N ILE A 126 0.30 19.37 -2.26
CA ILE A 126 -0.25 19.82 -3.56
C ILE A 126 -1.69 20.29 -3.39
N LEU A 127 -2.52 19.51 -2.72
CA LEU A 127 -3.93 19.84 -2.52
C LEU A 127 -4.12 21.02 -1.57
N LYS A 128 -3.31 21.14 -0.53
CA LYS A 128 -3.32 22.31 0.37
C LYS A 128 -3.02 23.58 -0.41
N GLY A 129 -2.03 23.54 -1.32
CA GLY A 129 -1.75 24.63 -2.27
C GLY A 129 -2.90 24.96 -3.21
N ALA A 130 -3.80 24.01 -3.46
CA ALA A 130 -5.04 24.18 -4.25
C ALA A 130 -6.27 24.55 -3.40
N GLY A 131 -6.11 24.86 -2.10
CA GLY A 131 -7.19 25.30 -1.22
C GLY A 131 -7.99 24.21 -0.52
N TYR A 132 -7.51 22.97 -0.58
CA TYR A 132 -8.12 21.87 0.16
C TYR A 132 -7.75 21.92 1.64
N THR A 133 -8.64 21.38 2.49
CA THR A 133 -8.28 20.95 3.83
C THR A 133 -7.91 19.46 3.80
N THR A 134 -6.94 19.06 4.62
CA THR A 134 -6.29 17.75 4.49
C THR A 134 -6.22 17.02 5.83
N ALA A 135 -6.51 15.72 5.85
CA ALA A 135 -6.38 14.91 7.06
C ALA A 135 -5.79 13.53 6.77
N HIS A 136 -4.99 13.03 7.73
CA HIS A 136 -4.49 11.67 7.78
C HIS A 136 -4.81 11.05 9.13
N PHE A 137 -5.62 10.01 9.14
CA PHE A 137 -5.88 9.23 10.35
C PHE A 137 -5.45 7.79 10.16
N GLY A 138 -4.90 7.21 11.23
CA GLY A 138 -4.40 5.86 11.25
C GLY A 138 -2.88 5.76 11.09
N LYS A 139 -2.42 4.66 10.52
CA LYS A 139 -1.01 4.28 10.42
C LYS A 139 -0.23 5.17 9.45
N TRP A 140 0.62 6.06 9.99
CA TRP A 140 1.55 6.88 9.21
C TRP A 140 2.72 6.06 8.65
N HIS A 141 3.57 5.56 9.50
CA HIS A 141 4.63 4.55 9.24
C HIS A 141 5.63 4.92 8.13
N VAL A 142 5.89 6.19 7.91
CA VAL A 142 6.91 6.68 6.96
C VAL A 142 7.94 7.57 7.66
N GLY A 143 8.19 7.29 8.95
CA GLY A 143 9.14 8.00 9.79
C GLY A 143 8.50 8.57 11.05
N ARG A 144 9.24 9.44 11.74
CA ARG A 144 8.84 10.07 13.01
C ARG A 144 8.41 11.52 12.84
N THR A 145 8.61 12.11 11.66
CA THR A 145 8.17 13.47 11.36
C THR A 145 6.65 13.53 11.34
N ASP A 146 6.11 14.52 12.04
CA ASP A 146 4.65 14.71 12.13
C ASP A 146 4.04 14.91 10.73
N PRO A 147 2.91 14.28 10.41
CA PRO A 147 2.18 14.46 9.15
C PRO A 147 1.89 15.93 8.79
N ALA A 148 1.77 16.81 9.78
CA ALA A 148 1.60 18.25 9.54
C ALA A 148 2.75 18.85 8.73
N ARG A 149 3.98 18.33 8.86
CA ARG A 149 5.14 18.73 8.07
C ARG A 149 5.11 18.21 6.63
N HIS A 150 4.17 17.39 6.31
CA HIS A 150 3.91 16.78 5.01
C HIS A 150 2.53 17.18 4.44
N GLY A 151 2.01 18.34 4.89
CA GLY A 151 0.84 18.97 4.32
C GLY A 151 -0.51 18.59 4.94
N PHE A 152 -0.56 17.75 5.97
CA PHE A 152 -1.82 17.41 6.64
C PHE A 152 -2.18 18.44 7.72
N ASP A 153 -3.42 18.97 7.66
CA ASP A 153 -3.93 19.91 8.65
C ASP A 153 -4.36 19.21 9.94
N GLU A 154 -4.87 17.98 9.84
CA GLU A 154 -5.26 17.14 10.96
C GLU A 154 -4.65 15.76 10.83
N SER A 155 -4.23 15.14 11.94
CA SER A 155 -3.68 13.79 11.93
C SER A 155 -3.70 13.11 13.30
N ASP A 156 -3.48 11.79 13.30
CA ASP A 156 -3.18 11.02 14.51
C ASP A 156 -1.69 11.10 14.92
N GLY A 157 -0.90 11.94 14.25
CA GLY A 157 0.54 12.09 14.46
C GLY A 157 1.37 11.04 13.73
N ALA A 158 2.67 11.00 14.06
CA ALA A 158 3.65 10.08 13.46
C ALA A 158 3.50 8.64 14.01
N THR A 159 2.34 8.05 13.81
CA THR A 159 1.99 6.71 14.28
C THR A 159 2.75 5.61 13.54
N ASN A 160 2.88 4.44 14.19
CA ASN A 160 3.50 3.25 13.61
C ASN A 160 2.45 2.12 13.49
N ASN A 161 2.68 0.97 14.11
CA ASN A 161 1.74 -0.16 14.13
C ASN A 161 0.63 0.00 15.17
N GLY A 162 0.60 1.08 15.92
CA GLY A 162 -0.43 1.45 16.90
C GLY A 162 -0.61 2.96 16.93
N GLY A 163 -1.78 3.40 17.33
CA GLY A 163 -2.19 4.80 17.36
C GLY A 163 -3.03 5.12 18.61
N PRO A 164 -3.72 6.27 18.62
CA PRO A 164 -4.45 6.76 19.78
C PRO A 164 -5.59 5.84 20.25
N ASP A 165 -6.15 5.02 19.35
CA ASP A 165 -7.24 4.11 19.66
C ASP A 165 -6.75 2.68 19.98
N ASN A 166 -5.48 2.52 20.36
CA ASN A 166 -4.92 1.24 20.76
C ASN A 166 -5.48 0.81 22.12
N VAL A 167 -6.77 0.56 22.16
CA VAL A 167 -7.53 0.10 23.32
C VAL A 167 -8.00 -1.33 23.07
N ALA A 168 -8.24 -2.04 24.18
CA ALA A 168 -8.71 -3.41 24.16
C ALA A 168 -9.99 -3.60 23.33
N SER A 169 -10.17 -4.86 22.87
CA SER A 169 -11.33 -5.38 22.15
C SER A 169 -12.67 -4.68 22.49
N PRO A 170 -13.53 -4.42 21.48
CA PRO A 170 -13.44 -4.94 20.11
C PRO A 170 -13.03 -3.84 19.11
N ASN A 171 -11.76 -3.51 19.01
CA ASN A 171 -11.25 -2.59 18.01
C ASN A 171 -9.98 -3.15 17.34
N PRO A 172 -10.08 -4.29 16.60
CA PRO A 172 -8.93 -5.10 16.24
C PRO A 172 -7.91 -4.37 15.35
N GLN A 173 -8.29 -3.32 14.66
CA GLN A 173 -7.38 -2.54 13.80
C GLN A 173 -7.48 -1.04 14.07
N GLN A 174 -8.01 -0.67 15.22
CA GLN A 174 -8.28 0.73 15.56
C GLN A 174 -9.09 1.46 14.47
N ALA A 175 -9.89 0.71 13.73
CA ALA A 175 -10.51 1.18 12.51
C ALA A 175 -11.72 2.08 12.80
N TYR A 176 -12.44 1.84 13.88
CA TYR A 176 -13.67 2.57 14.20
C TYR A 176 -13.39 4.01 14.59
N GLY A 177 -12.56 4.26 15.60
CA GLY A 177 -12.24 5.62 16.06
C GLY A 177 -11.57 6.46 14.96
N MET A 178 -10.70 5.85 14.16
CA MET A 178 -10.12 6.49 12.98
C MET A 178 -11.20 6.90 11.97
N THR A 179 -12.16 6.02 11.70
CA THR A 179 -13.28 6.30 10.76
C THR A 179 -14.18 7.40 11.30
N GLU A 180 -14.48 7.40 12.61
CA GLU A 180 -15.26 8.47 13.27
C GLU A 180 -14.58 9.83 13.15
N ARG A 181 -13.25 9.91 13.37
CA ARG A 181 -12.47 11.14 13.14
C ARG A 181 -12.53 11.59 11.69
N GLY A 182 -12.42 10.65 10.75
CA GLY A 182 -12.54 10.92 9.32
C GLY A 182 -13.92 11.48 8.95
N ILE A 183 -15.00 10.91 9.47
CA ILE A 183 -16.37 11.38 9.28
C ILE A 183 -16.56 12.79 9.88
N ALA A 184 -16.05 13.01 11.09
CA ALA A 184 -16.11 14.31 11.74
C ALA A 184 -15.34 15.38 10.93
N PHE A 185 -14.17 15.03 10.39
CA PHE A 185 -13.40 15.91 9.51
C PHE A 185 -14.18 16.26 8.24
N MET A 186 -14.72 15.28 7.52
CA MET A 186 -15.56 15.52 6.32
C MET A 186 -16.75 16.43 6.62
N THR A 187 -17.40 16.23 7.78
CA THR A 187 -18.54 17.03 8.21
C THR A 187 -18.14 18.50 8.43
N ARG A 188 -16.98 18.75 9.07
CA ARG A 188 -16.47 20.12 9.26
C ARG A 188 -16.10 20.76 7.94
N ALA A 189 -15.41 20.05 7.06
CA ALA A 189 -15.03 20.55 5.74
C ALA A 189 -16.25 20.92 4.89
N GLN A 190 -17.27 20.05 4.87
CA GLN A 190 -18.54 20.30 4.17
C GLN A 190 -19.26 21.54 4.72
N LYS A 191 -19.36 21.69 6.05
CA LYS A 191 -19.96 22.88 6.68
C LYS A 191 -19.20 24.17 6.37
N ALA A 192 -17.86 24.06 6.23
CA ALA A 192 -17.00 25.19 5.85
C ALA A 192 -17.02 25.49 4.33
N GLY A 193 -17.72 24.70 3.51
CA GLY A 193 -17.72 24.82 2.06
C GLY A 193 -16.38 24.58 1.39
N LYS A 194 -15.46 23.85 2.06
CA LYS A 194 -14.11 23.57 1.55
C LYS A 194 -14.02 22.17 0.96
N PRO A 195 -13.34 22.00 -0.17
CA PRO A 195 -12.97 20.67 -0.65
C PRO A 195 -11.96 20.04 0.30
N PHE A 196 -11.93 18.70 0.36
CA PHE A 196 -11.06 18.01 1.29
C PHE A 196 -10.35 16.79 0.68
N TYR A 197 -9.22 16.47 1.28
CA TYR A 197 -8.49 15.22 1.12
C TYR A 197 -8.44 14.50 2.46
N LEU A 198 -8.99 13.30 2.52
CA LEU A 198 -8.95 12.43 3.68
C LEU A 198 -8.21 11.14 3.35
N GLN A 199 -7.12 10.86 4.08
CA GLN A 199 -6.41 9.60 4.05
C GLN A 199 -6.74 8.79 5.30
N LEU A 200 -7.32 7.61 5.14
CA LEU A 200 -7.51 6.62 6.20
C LEU A 200 -6.57 5.44 5.97
N SER A 201 -5.70 5.17 6.92
CA SER A 201 -4.67 4.13 6.81
C SER A 201 -4.82 3.13 7.97
N HIS A 202 -5.35 1.94 7.69
CA HIS A 202 -5.62 0.95 8.73
C HIS A 202 -4.33 0.44 9.39
N TYR A 203 -4.46 0.08 10.68
CA TYR A 203 -3.39 -0.56 11.44
C TYR A 203 -3.40 -2.08 11.25
N PRO A 204 -2.26 -2.78 11.50
CA PRO A 204 -2.29 -4.23 11.61
C PRO A 204 -3.14 -4.66 12.82
N ASN A 205 -3.79 -5.81 12.73
CA ASN A 205 -4.50 -6.38 13.87
C ASN A 205 -3.50 -6.68 15.01
N GLN A 206 -3.77 -6.15 16.19
CA GLN A 206 -2.93 -6.30 17.37
C GLN A 206 -3.37 -7.43 18.32
N GLU A 207 -4.60 -7.96 18.16
CA GLU A 207 -5.11 -9.06 18.99
C GLU A 207 -4.53 -10.43 18.59
N ARG A 208 -3.26 -10.49 18.27
CA ARG A 208 -2.56 -11.74 17.97
C ARG A 208 -2.34 -12.52 19.28
N LYS A 209 -3.08 -13.59 19.50
CA LYS A 209 -2.54 -14.70 20.26
C LYS A 209 -1.43 -15.33 19.43
N GLU A 210 -0.20 -15.17 19.86
CA GLU A 210 0.95 -15.84 19.26
C GLU A 210 0.74 -17.35 19.34
N GLY A 211 0.17 -17.93 18.29
CA GLY A 211 0.25 -19.37 18.05
C GLY A 211 1.65 -19.70 17.58
N ALA A 212 2.27 -20.72 18.14
CA ALA A 212 3.57 -21.24 17.77
C ALA A 212 3.57 -21.64 16.28
N GLY A 213 3.94 -20.71 15.38
CA GLY A 213 3.98 -21.00 13.95
C GLY A 213 3.92 -19.80 13.02
N GLY A 214 3.97 -18.55 13.49
CA GLY A 214 4.28 -17.35 12.69
C GLY A 214 3.28 -16.92 11.59
N GLY A 215 2.27 -17.70 11.23
CA GLY A 215 1.26 -17.37 10.23
C GLY A 215 -0.07 -16.96 10.86
N ARG A 216 -0.74 -15.92 10.32
CA ARG A 216 -2.15 -15.67 10.66
C ARG A 216 -2.97 -16.84 10.14
N ASP A 217 -3.87 -17.39 10.97
CA ASP A 217 -4.87 -18.34 10.49
C ASP A 217 -5.90 -17.64 9.58
N ARG A 218 -6.64 -18.43 8.80
CA ARG A 218 -7.62 -17.92 7.85
C ARG A 218 -8.76 -17.14 8.52
N ASP A 219 -9.15 -17.53 9.71
CA ASP A 219 -10.27 -16.90 10.42
C ASP A 219 -9.87 -15.52 10.95
N THR A 220 -8.64 -15.35 11.42
CA THR A 220 -8.10 -14.05 11.80
C THR A 220 -8.01 -13.10 10.60
N VAL A 221 -7.50 -13.57 9.46
CA VAL A 221 -7.42 -12.74 8.24
C VAL A 221 -8.81 -12.35 7.74
N ARG A 222 -9.79 -13.25 7.85
CA ARG A 222 -11.19 -12.96 7.51
C ARG A 222 -11.79 -11.91 8.43
N ALA A 223 -11.63 -12.06 9.74
CA ALA A 223 -12.14 -11.10 10.72
C ALA A 223 -11.56 -9.70 10.48
N ASP A 224 -10.28 -9.59 10.15
CA ASP A 224 -9.63 -8.32 9.82
C ASP A 224 -10.29 -7.65 8.59
N ALA A 225 -10.53 -8.43 7.53
CA ALA A 225 -11.14 -7.91 6.32
C ALA A 225 -12.61 -7.49 6.55
N ASP A 226 -13.36 -8.26 7.35
CA ASP A 226 -14.74 -7.95 7.72
C ASP A 226 -14.82 -6.62 8.52
N GLU A 227 -13.89 -6.39 9.44
CA GLU A 227 -13.84 -5.14 10.23
C GLU A 227 -13.47 -3.93 9.37
N ILE A 228 -12.47 -4.06 8.50
CA ILE A 228 -12.15 -3.01 7.51
C ILE A 228 -13.38 -2.69 6.66
N ASP A 229 -14.07 -3.71 6.15
CA ASP A 229 -15.23 -3.52 5.29
C ASP A 229 -16.37 -2.79 6.00
N LYS A 230 -16.64 -3.09 7.28
CA LYS A 230 -17.65 -2.36 8.08
C LYS A 230 -17.31 -0.88 8.18
N THR A 231 -16.05 -0.53 8.43
CA THR A 231 -15.63 0.87 8.51
C THR A 231 -15.69 1.59 7.18
N VAL A 232 -15.39 0.90 6.08
CA VAL A 232 -15.60 1.43 4.72
C VAL A 232 -17.09 1.67 4.47
N MET A 233 -17.98 0.75 4.91
CA MET A 233 -19.42 0.95 4.78
C MET A 233 -19.92 2.16 5.56
N GLN A 234 -19.44 2.38 6.81
CA GLN A 234 -19.76 3.56 7.60
C GLN A 234 -19.31 4.85 6.90
N LEU A 235 -18.09 4.84 6.33
CA LEU A 235 -17.55 5.98 5.59
C LEU A 235 -18.40 6.31 4.36
N LEU A 236 -18.77 5.30 3.55
CA LEU A 236 -19.62 5.47 2.38
C LEU A 236 -21.01 5.99 2.76
N GLY A 237 -21.59 5.46 3.85
CA GLY A 237 -22.87 5.92 4.38
C GLY A 237 -22.81 7.39 4.84
N ALA A 238 -21.71 7.80 5.46
CA ALA A 238 -21.50 9.19 5.86
C ALA A 238 -21.36 10.13 4.64
N ILE A 239 -20.67 9.74 3.58
CA ILE A 239 -20.58 10.49 2.33
C ILE A 239 -21.98 10.70 1.73
N ASP A 240 -22.83 9.67 1.74
CA ASP A 240 -24.21 9.76 1.24
C ASP A 240 -25.05 10.68 2.12
N ALA A 241 -25.01 10.50 3.44
CA ALA A 241 -25.77 11.30 4.39
C ALA A 241 -25.40 12.80 4.37
N LEU A 242 -24.15 13.12 4.03
CA LEU A 242 -23.68 14.49 3.85
C LEU A 242 -24.00 15.05 2.45
N GLY A 243 -24.62 14.29 1.55
CA GLY A 243 -24.92 14.71 0.19
C GLY A 243 -23.67 14.90 -0.69
N LEU A 244 -22.57 14.18 -0.38
CA LEU A 244 -21.26 14.36 -1.01
C LEU A 244 -20.97 13.33 -2.10
N SER A 245 -21.85 12.35 -2.34
CA SER A 245 -21.61 11.22 -3.27
C SER A 245 -21.33 11.66 -4.71
N GLY A 246 -21.99 12.73 -5.17
CA GLY A 246 -21.82 13.27 -6.53
C GLY A 246 -20.53 14.11 -6.73
N LYS A 247 -19.74 14.35 -5.68
CA LYS A 247 -18.51 15.16 -5.76
C LYS A 247 -17.33 14.57 -4.98
N THR A 248 -17.38 13.30 -4.56
CA THR A 248 -16.32 12.66 -3.80
C THR A 248 -15.79 11.45 -4.53
N TYR A 249 -14.49 11.47 -4.82
CA TYR A 249 -13.77 10.29 -5.26
C TYR A 249 -13.35 9.47 -4.04
N VAL A 250 -13.60 8.17 -4.08
CA VAL A 250 -13.13 7.20 -3.06
C VAL A 250 -12.19 6.23 -3.73
N ILE A 251 -10.97 6.18 -3.26
CA ILE A 251 -9.91 5.26 -3.70
C ILE A 251 -9.69 4.24 -2.58
N TYR A 252 -9.81 2.97 -2.89
CA TYR A 252 -9.54 1.87 -1.98
C TYR A 252 -8.37 1.02 -2.50
N THR A 253 -7.37 0.80 -1.65
CA THR A 253 -6.23 -0.06 -1.96
C THR A 253 -5.64 -0.66 -0.69
N ALA A 254 -4.54 -1.44 -0.80
CA ALA A 254 -3.77 -1.93 0.33
C ALA A 254 -2.27 -1.61 0.17
N ASP A 255 -1.55 -1.63 1.28
CA ASP A 255 -0.12 -1.26 1.28
C ASP A 255 0.79 -2.40 0.79
N HIS A 256 0.36 -3.66 0.83
CA HIS A 256 0.99 -4.84 0.22
C HIS A 256 0.05 -6.04 0.32
N GLY A 257 0.42 -7.13 -0.34
CA GLY A 257 -0.33 -8.38 -0.28
C GLY A 257 -0.40 -9.00 1.11
N GLY A 258 -1.29 -9.98 1.25
CA GLY A 258 -1.56 -10.66 2.51
C GLY A 258 -0.35 -11.38 3.08
N GLN A 259 -0.39 -11.66 4.38
CA GLN A 259 0.66 -12.34 5.10
C GLN A 259 0.46 -13.88 5.03
N GLY A 260 1.55 -14.64 4.79
CA GLY A 260 1.54 -16.10 4.74
C GLY A 260 1.27 -16.68 3.34
N ARG A 261 1.72 -17.93 3.14
CA ARG A 261 1.71 -18.60 1.83
C ARG A 261 0.31 -18.83 1.25
N ASN A 262 -0.70 -19.01 2.08
CA ASN A 262 -2.07 -19.37 1.64
C ASN A 262 -3.04 -18.18 1.60
N GLY A 263 -2.60 -16.99 2.04
CA GLY A 263 -3.47 -15.81 2.12
C GLY A 263 -3.72 -15.13 0.77
N ASN A 264 -2.92 -15.45 -0.26
CA ASN A 264 -2.96 -14.76 -1.56
C ASN A 264 -3.29 -15.69 -2.74
N ALA A 265 -3.59 -16.97 -2.50
CA ALA A 265 -3.93 -17.89 -3.58
C ALA A 265 -5.09 -17.33 -4.44
N PRO A 266 -4.99 -17.38 -5.77
CA PRO A 266 -4.06 -18.20 -6.56
C PRO A 266 -2.66 -17.57 -6.79
N LEU A 267 -2.40 -16.36 -6.29
CA LEU A 267 -1.13 -15.66 -6.52
C LEU A 267 0.00 -16.22 -5.66
N THR A 268 1.20 -16.31 -6.21
CA THR A 268 2.40 -16.80 -5.51
C THR A 268 2.96 -15.75 -4.55
N GLY A 269 3.37 -16.21 -3.36
CA GLY A 269 4.02 -15.37 -2.35
C GLY A 269 3.07 -14.53 -1.51
N GLY A 270 3.60 -13.48 -0.91
CA GLY A 270 2.89 -12.58 -0.03
C GLY A 270 3.79 -11.48 0.50
N LYS A 271 3.44 -10.90 1.63
CA LYS A 271 4.23 -9.85 2.31
C LYS A 271 5.72 -10.20 2.32
N GLY A 272 6.56 -9.28 1.86
CA GLY A 272 8.01 -9.45 1.76
C GLY A 272 8.50 -10.01 0.41
N ALA A 273 7.62 -10.45 -0.50
CA ALA A 273 8.00 -11.02 -1.79
C ALA A 273 7.61 -10.11 -2.95
N VAL A 274 8.49 -9.96 -3.96
CA VAL A 274 8.21 -9.22 -5.20
C VAL A 274 7.43 -10.04 -6.25
N THR A 275 6.82 -11.15 -5.83
CA THR A 275 5.88 -11.92 -6.63
C THR A 275 4.48 -11.31 -6.55
N GLU A 276 3.56 -11.77 -7.39
CA GLU A 276 2.21 -11.21 -7.50
C GLU A 276 1.48 -11.19 -6.16
N GLY A 277 1.58 -12.25 -5.35
CA GLY A 277 0.91 -12.31 -4.05
C GLY A 277 1.42 -11.29 -3.02
N GLY A 278 2.63 -10.75 -3.19
CA GLY A 278 3.17 -9.69 -2.33
C GLY A 278 2.87 -8.29 -2.83
N LEU A 279 2.67 -8.12 -4.14
CA LEU A 279 2.56 -6.81 -4.80
C LEU A 279 1.15 -6.50 -5.29
N ARG A 280 0.40 -7.48 -5.82
CA ARG A 280 -0.95 -7.26 -6.33
C ARG A 280 -1.93 -7.13 -5.17
N VAL A 281 -2.69 -6.04 -5.17
CA VAL A 281 -3.62 -5.66 -4.10
C VAL A 281 -4.97 -5.26 -4.68
N PRO A 282 -6.07 -5.28 -3.89
CA PRO A 282 -7.32 -4.66 -4.30
C PRO A 282 -7.08 -3.19 -4.64
N PHE A 283 -7.60 -2.75 -5.79
CA PHE A 283 -7.51 -1.35 -6.21
C PHE A 283 -8.83 -0.97 -6.88
N LEU A 284 -9.58 -0.09 -6.23
CA LEU A 284 -10.91 0.34 -6.68
C LEU A 284 -11.03 1.85 -6.59
N ILE A 285 -11.70 2.47 -7.55
CA ILE A 285 -12.00 3.90 -7.54
C ILE A 285 -13.46 4.11 -7.92
N ARG A 286 -14.20 4.82 -7.08
CA ARG A 286 -15.51 5.37 -7.45
C ARG A 286 -15.50 6.89 -7.36
N GLY A 287 -16.35 7.56 -8.11
CA GLY A 287 -16.50 9.00 -8.03
C GLY A 287 -17.23 9.61 -9.21
N PRO A 288 -17.33 10.94 -9.25
CA PRO A 288 -18.02 11.64 -10.33
C PRO A 288 -17.49 11.25 -11.71
N GLY A 289 -18.40 10.91 -12.63
CA GLY A 289 -18.05 10.59 -14.01
C GLY A 289 -17.42 9.22 -14.23
N ILE A 290 -17.24 8.39 -13.20
CA ILE A 290 -16.74 7.02 -13.33
C ILE A 290 -17.92 6.08 -13.59
N ALA A 291 -17.82 5.27 -14.64
CA ALA A 291 -18.81 4.22 -14.90
C ALA A 291 -18.75 3.12 -13.83
N GLY A 292 -19.91 2.71 -13.34
CA GLY A 292 -20.03 1.64 -12.35
C GLY A 292 -19.80 0.25 -12.95
N ASN A 293 -19.36 -0.69 -12.10
CA ASN A 293 -19.16 -2.10 -12.44
C ASN A 293 -18.15 -2.37 -13.57
N VAL A 294 -17.16 -1.50 -13.74
CA VAL A 294 -16.11 -1.67 -14.75
C VAL A 294 -14.92 -2.43 -14.17
N CYS A 295 -14.38 -3.38 -14.94
CA CYS A 295 -13.12 -4.07 -14.65
C CYS A 295 -12.04 -3.58 -15.63
N SER A 296 -11.16 -2.69 -15.18
CA SER A 296 -10.00 -2.26 -15.96
C SER A 296 -8.85 -3.26 -15.81
N ARG A 297 -8.17 -3.53 -16.93
CA ARG A 297 -6.92 -4.32 -16.95
C ARG A 297 -5.67 -3.48 -17.10
N VAL A 298 -5.84 -2.17 -17.16
CA VAL A 298 -4.70 -1.26 -17.15
C VAL A 298 -3.95 -1.43 -15.84
N PRO A 299 -2.64 -1.73 -15.87
CA PRO A 299 -1.85 -1.84 -14.65
C PRO A 299 -1.77 -0.48 -13.95
N VAL A 300 -2.11 -0.46 -12.65
CA VAL A 300 -2.09 0.75 -11.83
C VAL A 300 -1.28 0.53 -10.57
N THR A 301 -0.67 1.59 -10.05
CA THR A 301 0.19 1.52 -8.88
C THR A 301 -0.15 2.60 -7.85
N ALA A 302 0.37 2.46 -6.65
CA ALA A 302 0.26 3.49 -5.61
C ALA A 302 0.83 4.85 -6.05
N CYS A 303 1.86 4.88 -6.92
CA CYS A 303 2.41 6.14 -7.45
C CYS A 303 1.44 6.91 -8.34
N ASP A 304 0.47 6.24 -8.95
CA ASP A 304 -0.50 6.89 -9.83
C ASP A 304 -1.56 7.69 -9.07
N VAL A 305 -1.67 7.49 -7.75
CA VAL A 305 -2.68 8.15 -6.91
C VAL A 305 -2.47 9.66 -6.87
N LEU A 306 -1.24 10.11 -6.61
CA LEU A 306 -0.93 11.55 -6.55
C LEU A 306 -1.25 12.28 -7.85
N PRO A 307 -0.73 11.88 -9.04
CA PRO A 307 -1.03 12.59 -10.29
C PRO A 307 -2.51 12.48 -10.69
N THR A 308 -3.19 11.39 -10.34
CA THR A 308 -4.63 11.24 -10.57
C THR A 308 -5.43 12.25 -9.75
N ILE A 309 -5.16 12.35 -8.46
CA ILE A 309 -5.83 13.30 -7.56
C ILE A 309 -5.54 14.73 -8.02
N ALA A 310 -4.29 15.06 -8.36
CA ALA A 310 -3.92 16.40 -8.82
C ALA A 310 -4.67 16.79 -10.10
N GLU A 311 -4.78 15.90 -11.09
CA GLU A 311 -5.55 16.16 -12.31
C GLU A 311 -7.04 16.31 -12.04
N LEU A 312 -7.63 15.41 -11.27
CA LEU A 312 -9.07 15.46 -10.93
C LEU A 312 -9.41 16.68 -10.08
N ALA A 313 -8.49 17.14 -9.24
CA ALA A 313 -8.63 18.40 -8.48
C ALA A 313 -8.45 19.66 -9.35
N GLY A 314 -8.05 19.52 -10.61
CA GLY A 314 -7.80 20.63 -11.51
C GLY A 314 -6.54 21.43 -11.15
N VAL A 315 -5.56 20.83 -10.48
CA VAL A 315 -4.27 21.46 -10.17
C VAL A 315 -3.57 21.85 -11.46
N LYS A 316 -3.18 23.13 -11.56
CA LYS A 316 -2.55 23.71 -12.78
C LYS A 316 -1.04 23.72 -12.72
N SER A 317 -0.45 23.66 -11.54
CA SER A 317 1.01 23.61 -11.39
C SER A 317 1.56 22.28 -11.89
N ALA A 318 2.74 22.32 -12.50
CA ALA A 318 3.46 21.09 -12.86
C ALA A 318 3.77 20.27 -11.59
N LEU A 319 3.62 18.97 -11.70
CA LEU A 319 4.04 18.05 -10.64
C LEU A 319 5.58 18.01 -10.57
N PRO A 320 6.13 17.68 -9.38
CA PRO A 320 7.57 17.51 -9.24
C PRO A 320 8.13 16.51 -10.27
N ALA A 321 9.27 16.83 -10.87
CA ALA A 321 9.90 15.99 -11.91
C ALA A 321 10.26 14.57 -11.43
N ALA A 322 10.36 14.37 -10.11
CA ALA A 322 10.63 13.06 -9.50
C ALA A 322 9.40 12.14 -9.45
N VAL A 323 8.18 12.64 -9.74
CA VAL A 323 6.96 11.82 -9.78
C VAL A 323 7.05 10.83 -10.93
N GLU A 324 6.93 9.54 -10.61
CA GLU A 324 7.01 8.44 -11.58
C GLU A 324 5.62 7.91 -11.97
N GLY A 325 4.60 8.20 -11.16
CA GLY A 325 3.22 7.84 -11.47
C GLY A 325 2.63 8.64 -12.61
N GLY A 326 1.56 8.13 -13.21
CA GLY A 326 0.76 8.79 -14.23
C GLY A 326 -0.70 8.95 -13.78
N SER A 327 -1.41 9.93 -14.34
CA SER A 327 -2.83 10.12 -14.02
C SER A 327 -3.69 9.01 -14.61
N LEU A 328 -4.58 8.46 -13.80
CA LEU A 328 -5.61 7.50 -14.19
C LEU A 328 -6.87 8.18 -14.76
N ALA A 329 -6.91 9.51 -14.82
CA ALA A 329 -8.13 10.22 -15.20
C ALA A 329 -8.67 9.82 -16.58
N ALA A 330 -7.79 9.53 -17.56
CA ALA A 330 -8.21 9.05 -18.89
C ALA A 330 -8.84 7.65 -18.81
N VAL A 331 -8.31 6.75 -17.96
CA VAL A 331 -8.86 5.41 -17.72
C VAL A 331 -10.22 5.52 -17.01
N LEU A 332 -10.32 6.39 -16.02
CA LEU A 332 -11.52 6.58 -15.21
C LEU A 332 -12.70 7.19 -16.00
N ARG A 333 -12.41 8.04 -16.98
CA ARG A 333 -13.41 8.64 -17.88
C ARG A 333 -13.86 7.69 -19.00
N ASP A 334 -13.08 6.66 -19.29
CA ASP A 334 -13.43 5.64 -20.29
C ASP A 334 -14.38 4.61 -19.68
N PRO A 335 -15.63 4.51 -20.13
CA PRO A 335 -16.60 3.58 -19.58
C PRO A 335 -16.21 2.09 -19.80
N THR A 336 -15.21 1.83 -20.63
CA THR A 336 -14.66 0.47 -20.84
C THR A 336 -13.41 0.21 -19.98
N GLY A 337 -12.88 1.22 -19.29
CA GLY A 337 -11.67 1.13 -18.47
C GLY A 337 -10.39 0.87 -19.25
N ARG A 338 -10.30 1.31 -20.51
CA ARG A 338 -9.16 1.04 -21.43
C ARG A 338 -8.30 2.26 -21.74
N GLY A 339 -8.52 3.40 -21.09
CA GLY A 339 -7.75 4.61 -21.28
C GLY A 339 -6.25 4.39 -20.99
N ALA A 340 -5.42 5.25 -21.54
CA ALA A 340 -3.97 5.19 -21.33
C ALA A 340 -3.56 5.94 -20.06
N VAL A 341 -2.50 5.45 -19.40
CA VAL A 341 -1.83 6.13 -18.28
C VAL A 341 -0.50 6.68 -18.79
N ALA A 342 -0.38 8.00 -18.87
CA ALA A 342 0.85 8.65 -19.28
C ALA A 342 1.82 8.74 -18.09
N ARG A 343 2.75 7.79 -18.00
CA ARG A 343 3.87 7.79 -17.04
C ARG A 343 5.16 8.24 -17.73
N PRO A 344 6.14 8.76 -16.98
CA PRO A 344 7.47 9.04 -17.53
C PRO A 344 8.16 7.79 -18.09
N ARG A 345 7.75 6.60 -17.64
CA ARG A 345 8.21 5.28 -18.10
C ARG A 345 7.03 4.34 -18.26
N GLU A 346 7.12 3.41 -19.21
CA GLU A 346 6.08 2.40 -19.45
C GLU A 346 6.14 1.25 -18.44
N GLU A 347 7.38 0.88 -18.06
CA GLU A 347 7.63 -0.20 -17.14
C GLU A 347 7.29 0.14 -15.68
N LEU A 348 6.78 -0.81 -14.95
CA LEU A 348 6.61 -0.76 -13.49
C LEU A 348 7.73 -1.57 -12.82
N VAL A 349 8.45 -0.95 -11.89
CA VAL A 349 9.57 -1.59 -11.19
C VAL A 349 9.29 -1.72 -9.71
N PHE A 350 9.52 -2.92 -9.17
CA PHE A 350 9.32 -3.30 -7.78
C PHE A 350 10.66 -3.72 -7.18
N HIS A 351 11.34 -2.79 -6.52
CA HIS A 351 12.68 -2.99 -5.99
C HIS A 351 12.65 -3.29 -4.49
N PHE A 352 13.14 -4.48 -4.11
CA PHE A 352 13.19 -4.92 -2.72
C PHE A 352 14.52 -5.61 -2.41
N PRO A 353 15.61 -4.83 -2.14
CA PRO A 353 16.97 -5.35 -1.98
C PRO A 353 17.23 -5.88 -0.56
N HIS A 354 16.24 -6.50 0.08
CA HIS A 354 16.28 -6.96 1.47
C HIS A 354 15.92 -8.43 1.61
N TYR A 355 16.38 -9.04 2.68
CA TYR A 355 15.86 -10.33 3.15
C TYR A 355 14.57 -10.09 3.92
N ASP A 356 13.62 -10.99 3.73
CA ASP A 356 12.36 -10.99 4.45
C ASP A 356 11.74 -12.38 4.48
N LEU A 357 10.69 -12.55 5.29
CA LEU A 357 9.99 -13.82 5.42
C LEU A 357 9.49 -14.33 4.06
N GLY A 358 10.00 -15.48 3.64
CA GLY A 358 9.52 -16.18 2.45
C GLY A 358 9.87 -15.58 1.09
N ASN A 359 10.74 -14.56 1.02
CA ASN A 359 11.08 -13.91 -0.26
C ASN A 359 12.25 -14.56 -1.02
N GLY A 360 12.99 -15.46 -0.40
CA GLY A 360 14.15 -16.10 -1.02
C GLY A 360 15.33 -15.16 -1.28
N GLY A 361 15.43 -14.03 -0.55
CA GLY A 361 16.51 -13.04 -0.60
C GLY A 361 16.19 -11.79 -1.43
N PRO A 362 17.13 -10.83 -1.48
CA PRO A 362 17.02 -9.58 -2.21
C PRO A 362 16.63 -9.77 -3.67
N ALA A 363 15.59 -9.08 -4.12
CA ALA A 363 15.05 -9.25 -5.46
C ALA A 363 14.47 -7.95 -6.03
N THR A 364 14.35 -7.90 -7.35
CA THR A 364 13.64 -6.81 -8.07
C THR A 364 12.80 -7.42 -9.19
N ALA A 365 11.60 -6.88 -9.38
CA ALA A 365 10.77 -7.25 -10.51
C ALA A 365 10.52 -6.04 -11.42
N ILE A 366 10.35 -6.32 -12.73
CA ILE A 366 9.91 -5.36 -13.73
C ILE A 366 8.72 -5.94 -14.48
N LEU A 367 7.67 -5.13 -14.67
CA LEU A 367 6.47 -5.47 -15.43
C LEU A 367 6.35 -4.55 -16.62
N LEU A 368 6.25 -5.11 -17.82
CA LEU A 368 6.05 -4.39 -19.07
C LEU A 368 5.25 -5.23 -20.06
N GLY A 369 4.17 -4.69 -20.60
CA GLY A 369 3.37 -5.32 -21.66
C GLY A 369 2.82 -6.70 -21.26
N GLY A 370 2.43 -6.90 -20.00
CA GLY A 370 1.92 -8.17 -19.48
C GLY A 370 3.02 -9.17 -19.06
N TYR A 371 4.28 -8.94 -19.42
CA TYR A 371 5.41 -9.77 -19.01
C TYR A 371 6.07 -9.22 -17.75
N LYS A 372 6.37 -10.12 -16.81
CA LYS A 372 7.08 -9.80 -15.57
C LYS A 372 8.38 -10.59 -15.46
N LEU A 373 9.50 -9.87 -15.32
CA LEU A 373 10.80 -10.48 -15.00
C LEU A 373 11.10 -10.25 -13.52
N VAL A 374 11.47 -11.33 -12.83
CA VAL A 374 11.95 -11.31 -11.43
C VAL A 374 13.43 -11.67 -11.40
N ARG A 375 14.25 -10.74 -10.93
CA ARG A 375 15.70 -10.93 -10.70
C ARG A 375 15.93 -11.15 -9.21
N ASN A 376 16.47 -12.31 -8.84
CA ASN A 376 16.96 -12.60 -7.49
C ASN A 376 18.48 -12.46 -7.43
N TYR A 377 18.96 -11.59 -6.55
CA TYR A 377 20.39 -11.24 -6.52
C TYR A 377 21.24 -12.29 -5.80
N GLU A 378 20.72 -12.92 -4.76
CA GLU A 378 21.44 -13.96 -4.02
C GLU A 378 21.56 -15.23 -4.83
N LYS A 379 20.45 -15.71 -5.40
CA LYS A 379 20.41 -16.91 -6.23
C LYS A 379 21.00 -16.69 -7.63
N LYS A 380 21.24 -15.44 -8.02
CA LYS A 380 21.68 -15.03 -9.36
C LYS A 380 20.79 -15.62 -10.46
N THR A 381 19.46 -15.62 -10.22
CA THR A 381 18.46 -16.17 -11.14
C THR A 381 17.56 -15.08 -11.70
N GLN A 382 17.08 -15.34 -12.92
CA GLN A 382 16.03 -14.54 -13.56
C GLN A 382 14.89 -15.48 -13.94
N ARG A 383 13.65 -15.04 -13.69
CA ARG A 383 12.44 -15.77 -14.07
C ARG A 383 11.51 -14.82 -14.80
N LEU A 384 10.94 -15.28 -15.91
CA LEU A 384 10.03 -14.50 -16.76
C LEU A 384 8.64 -15.14 -16.78
N PHE A 385 7.60 -14.32 -16.62
CA PHE A 385 6.21 -14.76 -16.59
C PHE A 385 5.35 -13.94 -17.55
N ASP A 386 4.36 -14.58 -18.19
CA ASP A 386 3.27 -13.95 -18.92
C ASP A 386 2.07 -13.87 -17.95
N LEU A 387 1.87 -12.71 -17.32
CA LEU A 387 0.83 -12.55 -16.28
C LEU A 387 -0.60 -12.56 -16.84
N GLU A 388 -0.80 -12.42 -18.16
CA GLU A 388 -2.11 -12.56 -18.76
C GLU A 388 -2.57 -14.03 -18.79
N LYS A 389 -1.62 -14.97 -18.92
CA LYS A 389 -1.88 -16.42 -18.99
C LYS A 389 -1.51 -17.16 -17.71
N ASP A 390 -0.65 -16.56 -16.89
CA ASP A 390 -0.07 -17.16 -15.69
C ASP A 390 0.08 -16.12 -14.58
N PRO A 391 -1.01 -15.60 -14.04
CA PRO A 391 -0.98 -14.64 -12.94
C PRO A 391 -0.40 -15.24 -11.64
N SER A 392 -0.31 -16.56 -11.55
CA SER A 392 0.27 -17.29 -10.41
C SER A 392 1.79 -17.43 -10.45
N GLU A 393 2.44 -17.02 -11.57
CA GLU A 393 3.92 -17.10 -11.74
C GLU A 393 4.48 -18.53 -11.59
N GLU A 394 3.74 -19.53 -12.09
CA GLU A 394 4.13 -20.95 -12.00
C GLU A 394 5.06 -21.38 -13.14
N ARG A 395 4.91 -20.77 -14.33
CA ARG A 395 5.59 -21.16 -15.56
C ARG A 395 6.67 -20.18 -15.94
N ASP A 396 7.91 -20.49 -15.62
CA ASP A 396 9.07 -19.71 -16.04
C ASP A 396 9.31 -19.80 -17.55
N LEU A 397 9.30 -18.66 -18.21
CA LEU A 397 9.49 -18.51 -19.66
C LEU A 397 10.89 -17.99 -20.02
N ALA A 398 11.80 -17.75 -19.07
CA ALA A 398 13.09 -17.09 -19.34
C ALA A 398 13.94 -17.85 -20.39
N THR A 399 13.92 -19.20 -20.33
CA THR A 399 14.62 -20.03 -21.33
C THR A 399 13.88 -20.17 -22.65
N LYS A 400 12.54 -19.99 -22.65
CA LYS A 400 11.72 -20.07 -23.89
C LYS A 400 11.66 -18.76 -24.64
N LEU A 401 11.79 -17.63 -23.94
CA LEU A 401 11.73 -16.27 -24.46
C LEU A 401 12.97 -15.47 -24.01
N PRO A 402 14.18 -15.89 -24.40
CA PRO A 402 15.44 -15.30 -23.91
C PRO A 402 15.60 -13.85 -24.33
N GLU A 403 15.13 -13.45 -25.52
CA GLU A 403 15.18 -12.08 -25.99
C GLU A 403 14.29 -11.16 -25.15
N LYS A 404 13.08 -11.60 -24.80
CA LYS A 404 12.17 -10.86 -23.91
C LYS A 404 12.75 -10.73 -22.50
N ALA A 405 13.36 -11.79 -21.97
CA ALA A 405 14.03 -11.72 -20.67
C ALA A 405 15.20 -10.74 -20.70
N ALA A 406 16.01 -10.74 -21.75
CA ALA A 406 17.13 -9.81 -21.93
C ALA A 406 16.65 -8.35 -22.09
N GLU A 407 15.58 -8.12 -22.85
CA GLU A 407 14.96 -6.79 -22.99
C GLU A 407 14.55 -6.22 -21.63
N LEU A 408 13.77 -6.98 -20.87
CA LEU A 408 13.28 -6.54 -19.57
C LEU A 408 14.43 -6.35 -18.58
N ASP A 409 15.44 -7.21 -18.60
CA ASP A 409 16.63 -7.10 -17.75
C ASP A 409 17.45 -5.84 -18.04
N ALA A 410 17.61 -5.49 -19.33
CA ALA A 410 18.27 -4.27 -19.75
C ALA A 410 17.51 -3.03 -19.27
N ARG A 411 16.18 -2.97 -19.46
CA ARG A 411 15.33 -1.88 -18.96
C ARG A 411 15.40 -1.76 -17.45
N LEU A 412 15.30 -2.89 -16.71
CA LEU A 412 15.44 -2.92 -15.27
C LEU A 412 16.78 -2.33 -14.82
N THR A 413 17.87 -2.75 -15.45
CA THR A 413 19.22 -2.26 -15.13
C THR A 413 19.35 -0.76 -15.40
N ALA A 414 18.83 -0.28 -16.53
CA ALA A 414 18.80 1.14 -16.87
C ALA A 414 17.99 1.96 -15.85
N TYR A 415 16.83 1.45 -15.44
CA TYR A 415 15.99 2.10 -14.42
C TYR A 415 16.72 2.22 -13.09
N LEU A 416 17.23 1.11 -12.54
CA LEU A 416 17.93 1.11 -11.24
C LEU A 416 19.13 2.06 -11.23
N LYS A 417 19.86 2.14 -12.34
CA LYS A 417 20.95 3.11 -12.54
C LYS A 417 20.42 4.55 -12.54
N ALA A 418 19.36 4.83 -13.29
CA ALA A 418 18.80 6.18 -13.44
C ALA A 418 18.31 6.76 -12.13
N VAL A 419 17.67 5.94 -11.26
CA VAL A 419 17.19 6.37 -9.95
C VAL A 419 18.25 6.23 -8.84
N THR A 420 19.48 5.83 -9.19
CA THR A 420 20.56 5.54 -8.22
C THR A 420 20.10 4.64 -7.07
N ALA A 421 19.40 3.55 -7.43
CA ALA A 421 18.83 2.60 -6.47
C ALA A 421 19.92 2.01 -5.57
N GLN A 422 19.58 1.84 -4.30
CA GLN A 422 20.46 1.15 -3.34
C GLN A 422 20.41 -0.36 -3.59
N MET A 423 21.56 -1.00 -3.72
CA MET A 423 21.69 -2.43 -4.03
C MET A 423 22.29 -3.18 -2.86
N ALA A 424 21.84 -4.42 -2.64
CA ALA A 424 22.51 -5.35 -1.74
C ALA A 424 23.94 -5.64 -2.25
N GLN A 425 24.89 -5.70 -1.32
CA GLN A 425 26.31 -5.89 -1.63
C GLN A 425 26.79 -7.30 -1.23
N PRO A 426 27.81 -7.86 -1.89
CA PRO A 426 28.40 -9.13 -1.45
C PRO A 426 28.86 -9.07 0.01
N ASN A 427 28.56 -10.11 0.78
CA ASN A 427 28.98 -10.22 2.16
C ASN A 427 30.35 -10.92 2.24
N PRO A 428 31.45 -10.23 2.61
CA PRO A 428 32.78 -10.81 2.68
C PRO A 428 32.95 -11.84 3.81
N HIS A 429 32.01 -11.86 4.76
CA HIS A 429 32.04 -12.76 5.91
C HIS A 429 31.06 -13.95 5.77
N TYR A 430 30.44 -14.10 4.61
CA TYR A 430 29.48 -15.18 4.35
C TYR A 430 30.15 -16.55 4.42
N ASP A 431 29.59 -17.42 5.23
CA ASP A 431 30.00 -18.80 5.35
C ASP A 431 28.84 -19.75 4.98
N PRO A 432 28.90 -20.40 3.80
CA PRO A 432 27.82 -21.29 3.36
C PRO A 432 27.54 -22.44 4.34
N SER A 433 28.54 -22.86 5.13
CA SER A 433 28.37 -23.94 6.11
C SER A 433 27.56 -23.53 7.34
N LYS A 434 27.38 -22.21 7.54
CA LYS A 434 26.63 -21.61 8.63
C LYS A 434 25.33 -20.92 8.16
N SER A 435 25.05 -21.00 6.85
CA SER A 435 23.79 -20.49 6.30
C SER A 435 22.64 -21.36 6.79
N ASP A 436 21.98 -20.94 7.85
CA ASP A 436 20.72 -21.53 8.27
C ASP A 436 19.59 -21.01 7.36
N ASP A 437 18.64 -21.89 7.03
CA ASP A 437 17.34 -21.46 6.48
C ASP A 437 16.76 -20.36 7.38
N PRO A 438 16.46 -19.14 6.86
CA PRO A 438 15.87 -18.07 7.64
C PRO A 438 14.56 -18.47 8.34
N SER A 439 13.90 -19.55 7.88
CA SER A 439 12.74 -20.15 8.54
C SER A 439 13.07 -20.91 9.84
N ALA A 440 14.34 -21.23 10.10
CA ALA A 440 14.76 -21.97 11.28
C ALA A 440 14.92 -21.08 12.53
N ASP A 441 15.21 -19.79 12.37
CA ASP A 441 15.39 -18.85 13.49
C ASP A 441 14.05 -18.43 14.15
N GLU A 442 12.93 -18.49 13.42
CA GLU A 442 11.61 -18.30 14.02
C GLU A 442 11.24 -19.42 15.01
N ARG A 443 11.77 -20.62 14.82
CA ARG A 443 11.56 -21.76 15.72
C ARG A 443 12.45 -21.70 16.98
N ARG A 444 13.55 -20.94 16.97
CA ARG A 444 14.47 -20.79 18.11
C ARG A 444 14.17 -19.59 19.00
N GLY A 445 13.65 -18.50 18.46
CA GLY A 445 13.29 -17.29 19.22
C GLY A 445 12.16 -17.47 20.24
N GLY A 446 11.35 -18.53 20.11
CA GLY A 446 10.30 -18.88 21.04
C GLY A 446 10.75 -19.56 22.35
N LYS A 447 12.01 -19.99 22.48
CA LYS A 447 12.48 -20.74 23.66
C LYS A 447 13.43 -19.99 24.61
N SER A 448 13.98 -18.84 24.24
CA SER A 448 14.94 -18.13 25.10
C SER A 448 14.31 -17.14 26.11
N GLY A 449 12.99 -16.91 26.06
CA GLY A 449 12.28 -15.94 26.92
C GLY A 449 11.84 -16.49 28.28
N LYS A 450 12.03 -17.78 28.62
CA LYS A 450 11.47 -18.38 29.85
C LYS A 450 12.47 -18.78 30.92
N GLN A 451 13.76 -18.55 30.78
CA GLN A 451 14.73 -18.91 31.83
C GLN A 451 15.32 -17.76 32.64
N GLY A 452 14.86 -16.52 32.46
CA GLY A 452 15.40 -15.34 33.14
C GLY A 452 14.62 -14.80 34.35
N LYS A 453 13.49 -15.39 34.77
CA LYS A 453 12.65 -14.84 35.85
C LYS A 453 12.33 -15.77 37.02
N GLN A 454 13.24 -16.67 37.37
CA GLN A 454 13.06 -17.53 38.55
C GLN A 454 14.25 -17.55 39.54
N ARG A 455 15.00 -16.43 39.65
CA ARG A 455 16.05 -16.36 40.68
C ARG A 455 16.21 -14.99 41.34
N GLU A 456 15.09 -14.37 41.75
CA GLU A 456 15.14 -13.23 42.72
C GLU A 456 13.83 -13.14 43.50
N SER A 457 13.56 -14.14 44.33
CA SER A 457 12.59 -14.01 45.42
C SER A 457 12.82 -15.06 46.51
N ARG A 458 14.03 -15.05 47.09
CA ARG A 458 14.30 -15.71 48.38
C ARG A 458 15.54 -15.04 49.01
N SER A 459 15.35 -13.92 49.66
CA SER A 459 16.07 -13.49 50.85
C SER A 459 15.49 -12.14 51.31
N ASN A 460 14.63 -12.20 52.29
CA ASN A 460 14.57 -11.27 53.40
C ASN A 460 13.27 -11.49 54.20
N LEU A 461 13.37 -12.48 55.07
CA LEU A 461 12.53 -12.60 56.23
C LEU A 461 13.41 -13.15 57.37
N ALA A 462 13.86 -12.28 58.27
CA ALA A 462 14.22 -12.55 59.67
C ALA A 462 14.54 -11.21 60.35
N THR A 463 13.58 -10.74 61.08
CA THR A 463 13.46 -10.38 62.50
C THR A 463 14.57 -9.54 63.17
N PRO A 464 14.28 -8.88 64.31
CA PRO A 464 13.10 -8.83 65.17
C PRO A 464 12.34 -7.52 65.15
#